data_cf04b8e0ef233446068046df5193f1fa
#
_entry.id   cf04b8e0ef233446068046df5193f1fa
#
_cell.length_a   1.000
_cell.length_b   1.000
_cell.length_c   1.000
_cell.angle_alpha   90.00
_cell.angle_beta   90.00
_cell.angle_gamma   90.00
#
_symmetry.space_group_name_H-M   'P 1'
#
loop_
_entity.id
_entity.type
_entity.pdbx_description
1 polymer ?
#
loop_
_entity_poly.entity_id
_entity_poly.type
_entity_poly.pdbx_seq_one_letter_code
_entity_poly.pdbx_strand_id
1 'polypeptide(L)'
;DGVLDDNIYCIVYVCCNLQIAQQNIDTLSDEGEAVDLAQSRLSMQHYVYYRKKTDLLKDNRDTLVLSLTPATSFQMTFGTGSADERALIYACLSLLSEFEDENRMTALSEMLKRDAYKGWKGVRDRYVSYIEEPDMEDYRRVIKEVMLSHLNSPYKNGVTIKEELMRLTSGEEIENRSNAGYFLIIALRKMFANISLEVLKPDLVIMDEFQKFSSLITTSKDASMDSEENMVAKKFFANKETFILLLSATPYKPYTTIEELNENNNDEQYKDFHRLLNFLYENSEAAPDIKIIWQNYSSALPHLGNTDFGELVQKHHAAEDMLYHVMGRTERQNIGIIKEVMPDLSHCLTEGDIRSYIQMQQLIDHCRSYGRRVFTAPTDYTKSAAFQLSFMDNYKLKEEIQYGWKAGARRKSKVDCLLLDKNIIESYSLSQYNNARLSFVIENIFGNKKHPTHVEQLLWIPTSHPYYTTGESIFTRNKDFSKYLVFSSWGMVPKMLASLISYESERRLYKRAYHCAVYSDDVKRLLRDDNKTKGESILNTVSTYLSGLYDPKSTYGMSLAEIRKSIKEKIEIRLSGMEAERTNRISSVDIMLLMQALDDDTDTAGKIYSDAADVLADIAIA
;
A
#
# COMPACT_ATOMS: atom_id res chain seq x y z
N ASP A 1 5.01 -31.60 35.15
CA ASP A 1 5.82 -30.55 34.47
C ASP A 1 5.97 -30.92 33.01
N GLY A 2 4.89 -30.76 32.25
CA GLY A 2 4.89 -30.87 30.79
C GLY A 2 4.98 -29.48 30.19
N VAL A 3 6.16 -28.88 30.20
CA VAL A 3 6.47 -27.78 29.33
C VAL A 3 6.53 -28.39 27.93
N LEU A 4 5.51 -28.17 27.13
CA LEU A 4 5.61 -28.35 25.68
C LEU A 4 6.78 -27.46 25.25
N ASP A 5 7.83 -28.11 24.79
CA ASP A 5 8.99 -27.43 24.17
C ASP A 5 8.41 -26.68 22.96
N ASP A 6 8.24 -25.37 23.12
CA ASP A 6 7.60 -24.50 22.13
C ASP A 6 8.58 -24.21 21.00
N ASN A 7 8.83 -25.21 20.17
CA ASN A 7 9.69 -25.10 18.99
C ASN A 7 9.01 -24.44 17.77
N ILE A 8 8.03 -23.55 17.99
CA ILE A 8 7.46 -22.77 16.89
C ILE A 8 8.25 -21.48 16.72
N TYR A 9 8.91 -21.36 15.55
CA TYR A 9 9.62 -20.15 15.16
C TYR A 9 8.64 -19.08 14.66
N CYS A 10 8.58 -17.94 15.34
CA CYS A 10 7.65 -16.84 15.04
C CYS A 10 8.33 -15.72 14.27
N ILE A 11 7.92 -15.52 13.02
CA ILE A 11 8.38 -14.43 12.15
C ILE A 11 7.28 -13.38 12.05
N VAL A 12 7.62 -12.13 12.32
CA VAL A 12 6.72 -10.99 12.10
C VAL A 12 7.20 -10.17 10.92
N TYR A 13 6.39 -10.13 9.87
CA TYR A 13 6.64 -9.34 8.68
C TYR A 13 5.85 -8.01 8.73
N VAL A 14 6.57 -6.90 8.76
CA VAL A 14 5.99 -5.54 8.84
C VAL A 14 6.14 -4.84 7.50
N CYS A 15 5.04 -4.44 6.88
CA CYS A 15 5.09 -3.64 5.65
C CYS A 15 3.99 -2.57 5.59
N CYS A 16 4.12 -1.64 4.65
CA CYS A 16 3.23 -0.48 4.57
C CYS A 16 1.91 -0.72 3.82
N ASN A 17 1.78 -1.84 3.09
CA ASN A 17 0.64 -2.11 2.22
C ASN A 17 0.17 -3.55 2.37
N LEU A 18 -1.11 -3.72 2.70
CA LEU A 18 -1.77 -5.01 2.87
C LEU A 18 -1.62 -5.94 1.65
N GLN A 19 -1.76 -5.41 0.43
CA GLN A 19 -1.66 -6.22 -0.79
C GLN A 19 -0.23 -6.71 -1.03
N ILE A 20 0.77 -5.85 -0.75
CA ILE A 20 2.18 -6.23 -0.85
C ILE A 20 2.53 -7.23 0.25
N ALA A 21 1.98 -7.04 1.47
CA ALA A 21 2.16 -8.00 2.56
C ALA A 21 1.71 -9.39 2.14
N GLN A 22 0.51 -9.51 1.59
CA GLN A 22 -0.04 -10.79 1.16
C GLN A 22 0.84 -11.45 0.09
N GLN A 23 1.22 -10.72 -0.97
CA GLN A 23 2.08 -11.24 -2.03
C GLN A 23 3.44 -11.73 -1.50
N ASN A 24 4.04 -10.98 -0.59
CA ASN A 24 5.35 -11.33 -0.03
C ASN A 24 5.25 -12.53 0.93
N ILE A 25 4.19 -12.60 1.71
CA ILE A 25 3.92 -13.73 2.59
C ILE A 25 3.70 -15.00 1.79
N ASP A 26 2.87 -14.95 0.74
CA ASP A 26 2.63 -16.09 -0.16
C ASP A 26 3.93 -16.58 -0.83
N THR A 27 4.92 -15.70 -0.96
CA THR A 27 6.24 -16.05 -1.51
C THR A 27 7.21 -16.56 -0.45
N LEU A 28 7.10 -16.09 0.80
CA LEU A 28 7.97 -16.45 1.92
C LEU A 28 7.55 -17.75 2.61
N SER A 29 6.30 -18.15 2.46
CA SER A 29 5.74 -19.34 3.08
C SER A 29 5.42 -20.39 2.03
N ASP A 30 5.73 -21.63 2.31
CA ASP A 30 5.15 -22.76 1.60
C ASP A 30 3.63 -22.82 1.85
N GLU A 31 2.88 -23.47 0.95
CA GLU A 31 1.41 -23.48 0.99
C GLU A 31 0.87 -23.79 2.41
N GLY A 32 0.29 -22.79 3.06
CA GLY A 32 -0.46 -22.90 4.30
C GLY A 32 0.25 -22.48 5.59
N GLU A 33 1.50 -22.04 5.57
CA GLU A 33 2.25 -21.61 6.78
C GLU A 33 2.01 -20.14 7.16
N ALA A 34 1.64 -19.30 6.20
CA ALA A 34 1.47 -17.88 6.43
C ALA A 34 0.08 -17.50 6.94
N VAL A 35 0.06 -16.69 7.97
CA VAL A 35 -1.16 -16.13 8.53
C VAL A 35 -1.23 -14.64 8.24
N ASP A 36 -2.23 -14.23 7.46
CA ASP A 36 -2.52 -12.81 7.27
C ASP A 36 -3.20 -12.22 8.51
N LEU A 37 -2.41 -11.59 9.37
CA LEU A 37 -2.89 -10.78 10.48
C LEU A 37 -3.14 -9.32 10.11
N ALA A 38 -2.84 -8.93 8.88
CA ALA A 38 -2.95 -7.55 8.43
C ALA A 38 -4.39 -7.03 8.50
N GLN A 39 -5.37 -7.91 8.51
CA GLN A 39 -6.78 -7.58 8.71
C GLN A 39 -7.18 -7.49 10.18
N SER A 40 -6.39 -8.01 11.12
CA SER A 40 -6.67 -7.96 12.55
C SER A 40 -5.90 -6.81 13.22
N ARG A 41 -6.55 -6.16 14.18
CA ARG A 41 -5.91 -5.11 14.97
C ARG A 41 -4.92 -5.70 15.96
N LEU A 42 -3.89 -4.93 16.31
CA LEU A 42 -2.89 -5.36 17.28
C LEU A 42 -3.51 -5.89 18.59
N SER A 43 -4.59 -5.29 19.08
CA SER A 43 -5.35 -5.73 20.25
C SER A 43 -6.01 -7.11 20.12
N MET A 44 -5.99 -7.73 18.94
CA MET A 44 -6.56 -9.07 18.71
C MET A 44 -5.49 -10.12 18.43
N GLN A 45 -4.24 -9.72 18.24
CA GLN A 45 -3.21 -10.62 17.73
C GLN A 45 -2.78 -11.68 18.73
N HIS A 46 -2.85 -11.40 20.04
CA HIS A 46 -2.66 -12.45 21.07
C HIS A 46 -3.58 -13.67 20.86
N TYR A 47 -4.85 -13.42 20.48
CA TYR A 47 -5.82 -14.48 20.18
C TYR A 47 -5.49 -15.21 18.88
N VAL A 48 -5.24 -14.45 17.81
CA VAL A 48 -4.96 -15.03 16.49
C VAL A 48 -3.67 -15.85 16.53
N TYR A 49 -2.65 -15.40 17.24
CA TYR A 49 -1.40 -16.14 17.45
C TYR A 49 -1.65 -17.51 18.06
N TYR A 50 -2.37 -17.58 19.19
CA TYR A 50 -2.64 -18.86 19.85
C TYR A 50 -3.51 -19.77 18.99
N ARG A 51 -4.53 -19.24 18.34
CA ARG A 51 -5.38 -19.99 17.43
C ARG A 51 -4.58 -20.67 16.33
N LYS A 52 -3.70 -19.92 15.71
CA LYS A 52 -2.85 -20.42 14.62
C LYS A 52 -1.72 -21.31 15.08
N LYS A 53 -1.13 -21.02 16.22
CA LYS A 53 -0.17 -21.93 16.87
C LYS A 53 -0.78 -23.31 17.09
N THR A 54 -2.02 -23.36 17.57
CA THR A 54 -2.74 -24.62 17.78
C THR A 54 -2.97 -25.38 16.46
N ASP A 55 -3.35 -24.67 15.39
CA ASP A 55 -3.54 -25.28 14.07
C ASP A 55 -2.21 -25.83 13.52
N LEU A 56 -1.11 -25.08 13.62
CA LEU A 56 0.23 -25.49 13.17
C LEU A 56 0.74 -26.73 13.90
N LEU A 57 0.54 -26.79 15.22
CA LEU A 57 0.94 -27.96 16.03
C LEU A 57 0.17 -29.22 15.61
N LYS A 58 -1.11 -29.10 15.25
CA LYS A 58 -1.90 -30.23 14.71
C LYS A 58 -1.35 -30.71 13.37
N ASP A 59 -0.87 -29.79 12.54
CA ASP A 59 -0.30 -30.07 11.22
C ASP A 59 1.19 -30.47 11.27
N ASN A 60 1.78 -30.54 12.47
CA ASN A 60 3.21 -30.83 12.70
C ASN A 60 4.15 -29.85 11.98
N ARG A 61 3.83 -28.55 12.05
CA ARG A 61 4.60 -27.44 11.50
C ARG A 61 5.26 -26.64 12.61
N ASP A 62 6.41 -26.03 12.32
CA ASP A 62 7.27 -25.35 13.29
C ASP A 62 7.45 -23.84 13.05
N THR A 63 6.93 -23.30 11.96
CA THR A 63 7.12 -21.90 11.58
C THR A 63 5.80 -21.16 11.42
N LEU A 64 5.68 -20.00 12.09
CA LEU A 64 4.54 -19.10 12.02
C LEU A 64 4.97 -17.75 11.45
N VAL A 65 4.43 -17.36 10.30
CA VAL A 65 4.66 -16.04 9.70
C VAL A 65 3.42 -15.17 9.90
N LEU A 66 3.62 -14.03 10.57
CA LEU A 66 2.57 -13.07 10.91
C LEU A 66 2.81 -11.75 10.17
N SER A 67 1.81 -11.19 9.48
CA SER A 67 1.96 -9.87 8.86
C SER A 67 1.34 -8.75 9.70
N LEU A 68 2.03 -7.61 9.75
CA LEU A 68 1.58 -6.39 10.39
C LEU A 68 1.68 -5.21 9.43
N THR A 69 0.63 -4.39 9.38
CA THR A 69 0.70 -3.08 8.72
C THR A 69 0.52 -1.98 9.76
N PRO A 70 1.48 -1.06 9.92
CA PRO A 70 1.42 -0.04 10.96
C PRO A 70 0.15 0.82 10.92
N ALA A 71 -0.31 1.17 9.72
CA ALA A 71 -1.52 2.00 9.56
C ALA A 71 -2.79 1.37 10.15
N THR A 72 -2.92 0.04 10.13
CA THR A 72 -4.09 -0.67 10.66
C THR A 72 -3.85 -1.23 12.06
N SER A 73 -2.62 -1.67 12.34
CA SER A 73 -2.28 -2.35 13.59
C SER A 73 -1.98 -1.40 14.74
N PHE A 74 -1.34 -0.24 14.46
CA PHE A 74 -0.87 0.68 15.51
C PHE A 74 -1.77 1.91 15.74
N GLN A 75 -2.75 2.20 14.87
CA GLN A 75 -3.67 3.32 15.07
C GLN A 75 -4.73 3.02 16.14
N MET A 76 -4.41 3.29 17.40
CA MET A 76 -5.32 3.06 18.53
C MET A 76 -5.84 4.33 19.20
N THR A 77 -5.45 5.49 18.70
CA THR A 77 -5.69 6.79 19.34
C THR A 77 -7.15 7.23 19.32
N PHE A 78 -7.95 6.79 18.34
CA PHE A 78 -9.33 7.26 18.18
C PHE A 78 -10.33 6.12 17.92
N GLY A 79 -11.51 6.25 18.51
CA GLY A 79 -12.65 5.39 18.27
C GLY A 79 -12.70 4.12 19.14
N THR A 80 -13.88 3.51 19.16
CA THR A 80 -14.18 2.31 19.99
C THR A 80 -13.75 0.98 19.35
N GLY A 81 -13.08 1.01 18.22
CA GLY A 81 -12.65 -0.20 17.51
C GLY A 81 -13.80 -0.92 16.78
N SER A 82 -13.50 -2.09 16.21
CA SER A 82 -14.50 -2.94 15.56
C SER A 82 -15.37 -3.69 16.58
N ALA A 83 -16.50 -4.22 16.13
CA ALA A 83 -17.35 -5.08 16.96
C ALA A 83 -16.61 -6.36 17.36
N ASP A 84 -15.82 -6.95 16.46
CA ASP A 84 -15.02 -8.14 16.70
C ASP A 84 -13.97 -7.91 17.79
N GLU A 85 -13.26 -6.78 17.74
CA GLU A 85 -12.28 -6.37 18.74
C GLU A 85 -12.91 -6.25 20.14
N ARG A 86 -14.06 -5.57 20.22
CA ARG A 86 -14.79 -5.43 21.50
C ARG A 86 -15.38 -6.75 22.02
N ALA A 87 -15.80 -7.64 21.10
CA ALA A 87 -16.30 -8.96 21.46
C ALA A 87 -15.20 -9.87 22.00
N LEU A 88 -14.00 -9.81 21.42
CA LEU A 88 -12.84 -10.51 21.96
C LEU A 88 -12.45 -9.97 23.35
N ILE A 89 -12.44 -8.64 23.53
CA ILE A 89 -12.22 -8.03 24.86
C ILE A 89 -13.26 -8.52 25.87
N TYR A 90 -14.54 -8.58 25.48
CA TYR A 90 -15.59 -9.14 26.31
C TYR A 90 -15.29 -10.59 26.72
N ALA A 91 -14.96 -11.43 25.75
CA ALA A 91 -14.69 -12.85 25.99
C ALA A 91 -13.44 -13.06 26.87
N CYS A 92 -12.39 -12.24 26.73
CA CYS A 92 -11.24 -12.29 27.62
C CYS A 92 -11.59 -11.84 29.06
N LEU A 93 -12.35 -10.76 29.22
CA LEU A 93 -12.75 -10.27 30.53
C LEU A 93 -13.70 -11.23 31.25
N SER A 94 -14.52 -12.00 30.53
CA SER A 94 -15.41 -13.01 31.11
C SER A 94 -14.67 -14.18 31.79
N LEU A 95 -13.37 -14.33 31.55
CA LEU A 95 -12.53 -15.34 32.23
C LEU A 95 -12.19 -14.95 33.68
N LEU A 96 -12.46 -13.70 34.08
CA LEU A 96 -12.15 -13.21 35.43
C LEU A 96 -13.29 -13.54 36.38
N SER A 97 -12.96 -13.97 37.61
CA SER A 97 -13.93 -14.28 38.67
C SER A 97 -14.86 -13.12 39.02
N GLU A 98 -14.39 -11.89 38.86
CA GLU A 98 -15.16 -10.66 39.09
C GLU A 98 -16.36 -10.51 38.14
N PHE A 99 -16.38 -11.25 37.03
CA PHE A 99 -17.43 -11.28 36.02
C PHE A 99 -18.27 -12.55 35.99
N GLU A 100 -18.26 -13.36 37.07
CA GLU A 100 -19.19 -14.49 37.22
C GLU A 100 -20.64 -14.03 37.49
N ASP A 101 -20.83 -12.75 37.94
CA ASP A 101 -22.17 -12.17 38.14
C ASP A 101 -22.83 -11.78 36.82
N GLU A 102 -24.02 -12.32 36.54
CA GLU A 102 -24.79 -12.06 35.30
C GLU A 102 -25.14 -10.57 35.11
N ASN A 103 -25.42 -9.83 36.18
CA ASN A 103 -25.74 -8.41 36.07
C ASN A 103 -24.52 -7.62 35.59
N ARG A 104 -23.36 -7.96 36.14
CA ARG A 104 -22.09 -7.31 35.76
C ARG A 104 -21.70 -7.67 34.32
N MET A 105 -21.90 -8.93 33.92
CA MET A 105 -21.68 -9.39 32.55
C MET A 105 -22.62 -8.67 31.55
N THR A 106 -23.88 -8.48 31.95
CA THR A 106 -24.83 -7.73 31.12
C THR A 106 -24.39 -6.26 30.98
N ALA A 107 -23.98 -5.63 32.07
CA ALA A 107 -23.48 -4.26 32.07
C ALA A 107 -22.20 -4.09 31.21
N LEU A 108 -21.28 -5.06 31.24
CA LEU A 108 -20.10 -5.12 30.42
C LEU A 108 -20.46 -5.25 28.94
N SER A 109 -21.41 -6.15 28.62
CA SER A 109 -21.89 -6.34 27.24
C SER A 109 -22.51 -5.06 26.68
N GLU A 110 -23.37 -4.38 27.42
CA GLU A 110 -23.97 -3.11 26.99
C GLU A 110 -22.93 -1.98 26.82
N MET A 111 -21.92 -1.93 27.69
CA MET A 111 -20.84 -0.97 27.56
C MET A 111 -20.03 -1.19 26.25
N LEU A 112 -19.69 -2.46 25.94
CA LEU A 112 -18.87 -2.82 24.79
C LEU A 112 -19.64 -2.84 23.46
N LYS A 113 -20.96 -3.00 23.49
CA LYS A 113 -21.83 -3.02 22.31
C LYS A 113 -21.77 -1.73 21.50
N ARG A 114 -21.86 -0.55 22.15
CA ARG A 114 -21.81 0.77 21.51
C ARG A 114 -22.80 0.88 20.35
N ASP A 115 -22.27 1.15 19.16
CA ASP A 115 -22.95 1.34 17.89
C ASP A 115 -23.25 0.04 17.12
N ALA A 116 -22.80 -1.11 17.65
CA ALA A 116 -23.02 -2.42 17.03
C ALA A 116 -24.41 -3.01 17.36
N TYR A 117 -25.48 -2.26 17.06
CA TYR A 117 -26.85 -2.68 17.41
C TYR A 117 -27.30 -3.94 16.68
N LYS A 118 -26.91 -4.14 15.42
CA LYS A 118 -27.25 -5.32 14.64
C LYS A 118 -26.12 -6.34 14.72
N GLY A 119 -26.41 -7.52 15.26
CA GLY A 119 -25.45 -8.64 15.27
C GLY A 119 -24.51 -8.74 16.46
N TRP A 120 -24.52 -7.76 17.41
CA TRP A 120 -23.61 -7.78 18.58
C TRP A 120 -23.63 -9.11 19.34
N LYS A 121 -24.82 -9.62 19.66
CA LYS A 121 -24.96 -10.89 20.40
C LYS A 121 -24.26 -12.04 19.67
N GLY A 122 -24.48 -12.17 18.37
CA GLY A 122 -23.88 -13.26 17.59
C GLY A 122 -22.36 -13.16 17.51
N VAL A 123 -21.82 -11.94 17.37
CA VAL A 123 -20.35 -11.72 17.34
C VAL A 123 -19.74 -12.01 18.72
N ARG A 124 -20.36 -11.52 19.79
CA ARG A 124 -19.93 -11.74 21.17
C ARG A 124 -19.90 -13.23 21.51
N ASP A 125 -21.02 -13.92 21.29
CA ASP A 125 -21.19 -15.34 21.64
C ASP A 125 -20.22 -16.22 20.84
N ARG A 126 -19.92 -15.85 19.60
CA ARG A 126 -18.90 -16.51 18.77
C ARG A 126 -17.50 -16.45 19.41
N TYR A 127 -17.04 -15.28 19.86
CA TYR A 127 -15.73 -15.16 20.49
C TYR A 127 -15.67 -15.85 21.87
N VAL A 128 -16.75 -15.84 22.64
CA VAL A 128 -16.84 -16.62 23.88
C VAL A 128 -16.69 -18.11 23.57
N SER A 129 -17.45 -18.63 22.59
CA SER A 129 -17.34 -20.02 22.17
C SER A 129 -15.94 -20.38 21.67
N TYR A 130 -15.29 -19.50 20.91
CA TYR A 130 -13.93 -19.76 20.41
C TYR A 130 -12.89 -19.85 21.53
N ILE A 131 -12.99 -19.00 22.56
CA ILE A 131 -12.08 -19.03 23.70
C ILE A 131 -12.33 -20.27 24.59
N GLU A 132 -13.57 -20.76 24.64
CA GLU A 132 -13.94 -21.95 25.42
C GLU A 132 -13.57 -23.28 24.76
N GLU A 133 -13.16 -23.27 23.48
CA GLU A 133 -12.70 -24.47 22.80
C GLU A 133 -11.59 -25.17 23.61
N PRO A 134 -11.58 -26.54 23.69
CA PRO A 134 -10.59 -27.28 24.46
C PRO A 134 -9.15 -26.92 24.11
N ASP A 135 -8.88 -26.73 22.83
CA ASP A 135 -7.56 -26.41 22.29
C ASP A 135 -7.03 -25.01 22.69
N MET A 136 -7.88 -24.18 23.29
CA MET A 136 -7.55 -22.84 23.76
C MET A 136 -7.27 -22.77 25.27
N GLU A 137 -7.03 -23.90 25.95
CA GLU A 137 -6.78 -23.94 27.40
C GLU A 137 -5.52 -23.15 27.79
N ASP A 138 -4.42 -23.34 27.08
CA ASP A 138 -3.19 -22.60 27.31
C ASP A 138 -3.37 -21.09 27.08
N TYR A 139 -4.12 -20.74 26.05
CA TYR A 139 -4.47 -19.32 25.82
C TYR A 139 -5.24 -18.73 26.99
N ARG A 140 -6.27 -19.41 27.48
CA ARG A 140 -7.05 -18.94 28.64
C ARG A 140 -6.18 -18.72 29.87
N ARG A 141 -5.25 -19.65 30.15
CA ARG A 141 -4.33 -19.56 31.28
C ARG A 141 -3.43 -18.33 31.13
N VAL A 142 -2.74 -18.19 30.00
CA VAL A 142 -1.77 -17.10 29.76
C VAL A 142 -2.46 -15.73 29.70
N ILE A 143 -3.57 -15.62 28.95
CA ILE A 143 -4.28 -14.34 28.81
C ILE A 143 -4.83 -13.86 30.15
N LYS A 144 -5.33 -14.76 31.00
CA LYS A 144 -5.84 -14.42 32.32
C LYS A 144 -4.74 -13.86 33.22
N GLU A 145 -3.57 -14.48 33.23
CA GLU A 145 -2.42 -14.04 34.03
C GLU A 145 -1.90 -12.67 33.59
N VAL A 146 -1.62 -12.52 32.28
CA VAL A 146 -1.08 -11.28 31.73
C VAL A 146 -2.11 -10.14 31.84
N MET A 147 -3.38 -10.41 31.59
CA MET A 147 -4.45 -9.42 31.69
C MET A 147 -4.60 -8.89 33.13
N LEU A 148 -4.51 -9.75 34.15
CA LEU A 148 -4.59 -9.32 35.56
C LEU A 148 -3.47 -8.34 35.94
N SER A 149 -2.26 -8.54 35.41
CA SER A 149 -1.15 -7.61 35.64
C SER A 149 -1.41 -6.23 35.01
N HIS A 150 -1.94 -6.21 33.79
CA HIS A 150 -2.24 -4.99 33.06
C HIS A 150 -3.46 -4.23 33.59
N LEU A 151 -4.48 -4.92 34.08
CA LEU A 151 -5.67 -4.28 34.66
C LEU A 151 -5.36 -3.43 35.89
N ASN A 152 -4.29 -3.74 36.61
CA ASN A 152 -3.82 -2.96 37.75
C ASN A 152 -2.99 -1.73 37.34
N SER A 153 -2.80 -1.48 36.04
CA SER A 153 -2.07 -0.32 35.55
C SER A 153 -2.85 0.98 35.80
N PRO A 154 -2.14 2.11 36.07
CA PRO A 154 -2.77 3.41 36.24
C PRO A 154 -3.56 3.83 34.99
N TYR A 155 -4.77 4.33 35.19
CA TYR A 155 -5.64 4.81 34.11
C TYR A 155 -5.81 6.32 34.12
N LYS A 156 -6.61 6.86 35.04
CA LYS A 156 -6.85 8.31 35.21
C LYS A 156 -6.96 8.66 36.68
N ASN A 157 -6.39 9.81 37.06
CA ASN A 157 -6.48 10.35 38.44
C ASN A 157 -6.08 9.35 39.55
N GLY A 158 -5.13 8.45 39.25
CA GLY A 158 -4.67 7.46 40.22
C GLY A 158 -5.56 6.21 40.34
N VAL A 159 -6.66 6.13 39.55
CA VAL A 159 -7.53 4.95 39.46
C VAL A 159 -6.94 3.95 38.46
N THR A 160 -7.06 2.67 38.72
CA THR A 160 -6.62 1.61 37.82
C THR A 160 -7.68 1.32 36.74
N ILE A 161 -7.28 0.66 35.66
CA ILE A 161 -8.22 0.17 34.63
C ILE A 161 -9.25 -0.78 35.27
N LYS A 162 -8.80 -1.64 36.21
CA LYS A 162 -9.66 -2.58 36.94
C LYS A 162 -10.72 -1.84 37.75
N GLU A 163 -10.32 -0.87 38.57
CA GLU A 163 -11.25 -0.12 39.41
C GLU A 163 -12.30 0.63 38.58
N GLU A 164 -11.90 1.27 37.48
CA GLU A 164 -12.84 1.96 36.60
C GLU A 164 -13.78 0.99 35.88
N LEU A 165 -13.28 -0.19 35.47
CA LEU A 165 -14.08 -1.25 34.87
C LEU A 165 -15.14 -1.77 35.86
N MET A 166 -14.72 -2.04 37.09
CA MET A 166 -15.60 -2.50 38.17
C MET A 166 -16.66 -1.46 38.50
N ARG A 167 -16.29 -0.16 38.55
CA ARG A 167 -17.20 0.96 38.78
C ARG A 167 -18.26 1.07 37.68
N LEU A 168 -17.86 1.02 36.39
CA LEU A 168 -18.78 1.16 35.26
C LEU A 168 -19.68 -0.08 35.06
N THR A 169 -19.36 -1.21 35.65
CA THR A 169 -20.15 -2.44 35.59
C THR A 169 -20.90 -2.77 36.88
N SER A 170 -20.87 -1.89 37.92
CA SER A 170 -21.53 -2.13 39.21
C SER A 170 -23.07 -2.10 39.17
N GLY A 171 -23.67 -1.58 38.10
CA GLY A 171 -25.14 -1.39 38.02
C GLY A 171 -25.64 -0.07 38.63
N GLU A 172 -24.78 0.70 39.28
CA GLU A 172 -25.13 2.00 39.85
C GLU A 172 -25.37 3.07 38.77
N GLU A 173 -26.21 4.07 39.05
CA GLU A 173 -26.37 5.22 38.15
C GLU A 173 -25.12 6.09 38.22
N ILE A 174 -24.42 6.20 37.11
CA ILE A 174 -23.19 6.97 36.96
C ILE A 174 -23.43 8.12 35.98
N GLU A 175 -23.19 9.33 36.46
CA GLU A 175 -23.23 10.53 35.61
C GLU A 175 -22.21 10.38 34.48
N ASN A 176 -22.64 10.68 33.23
CA ASN A 176 -21.79 10.54 32.02
C ASN A 176 -21.23 9.13 31.75
N ARG A 177 -21.91 8.04 32.20
CA ARG A 177 -21.51 6.64 32.00
C ARG A 177 -21.13 6.33 30.55
N SER A 178 -21.86 6.87 29.58
CA SER A 178 -21.59 6.65 28.15
C SER A 178 -20.21 7.19 27.74
N ASN A 179 -19.83 8.35 28.24
CA ASN A 179 -18.55 9.01 27.90
C ASN A 179 -17.39 8.34 28.64
N ALA A 180 -17.57 7.97 29.90
CA ALA A 180 -16.58 7.21 30.66
C ALA A 180 -16.32 5.84 30.03
N GLY A 181 -17.37 5.13 29.61
CA GLY A 181 -17.26 3.87 28.89
C GLY A 181 -16.53 4.00 27.55
N TYR A 182 -16.71 5.11 26.84
CA TYR A 182 -15.95 5.38 25.61
C TYR A 182 -14.43 5.41 25.86
N PHE A 183 -13.99 6.16 26.86
CA PHE A 183 -12.57 6.27 27.21
C PHE A 183 -12.01 4.96 27.76
N LEU A 184 -12.81 4.22 28.54
CA LEU A 184 -12.39 2.92 29.06
C LEU A 184 -12.20 1.89 27.94
N ILE A 185 -13.07 1.87 26.93
CA ILE A 185 -12.89 1.01 25.76
C ILE A 185 -11.56 1.31 25.05
N ILE A 186 -11.21 2.57 24.86
CA ILE A 186 -9.91 2.95 24.29
C ILE A 186 -8.76 2.42 25.15
N ALA A 187 -8.85 2.55 26.46
CA ALA A 187 -7.83 2.07 27.38
C ALA A 187 -7.71 0.53 27.34
N LEU A 188 -8.82 -0.19 27.32
CA LEU A 188 -8.84 -1.65 27.18
C LEU A 188 -8.21 -2.09 25.84
N ARG A 189 -8.52 -1.42 24.75
CA ARG A 189 -7.91 -1.72 23.45
C ARG A 189 -6.39 -1.54 23.48
N LYS A 190 -5.91 -0.47 24.09
CA LYS A 190 -4.47 -0.22 24.30
C LYS A 190 -3.84 -1.27 25.20
N MET A 191 -4.52 -1.64 26.27
CA MET A 191 -4.09 -2.72 27.16
C MET A 191 -3.92 -4.05 26.40
N PHE A 192 -4.92 -4.45 25.63
CA PHE A 192 -4.86 -5.70 24.84
C PHE A 192 -3.82 -5.64 23.70
N ALA A 193 -3.54 -4.47 23.16
CA ALA A 193 -2.44 -4.30 22.23
C ALA A 193 -1.07 -4.53 22.91
N ASN A 194 -0.88 -3.99 24.11
CA ASN A 194 0.34 -4.24 24.89
C ASN A 194 0.48 -5.73 25.25
N ILE A 195 -0.62 -6.38 25.63
CA ILE A 195 -0.66 -7.84 25.89
C ILE A 195 -0.26 -8.61 24.62
N SER A 196 -0.78 -8.23 23.45
CA SER A 196 -0.39 -8.87 22.19
C SER A 196 1.12 -8.81 21.96
N LEU A 197 1.77 -7.68 22.24
CA LEU A 197 3.21 -7.54 22.08
C LEU A 197 4.02 -8.39 23.07
N GLU A 198 3.51 -8.59 24.28
CA GLU A 198 4.14 -9.44 25.28
C GLU A 198 4.00 -10.92 24.98
N VAL A 199 2.86 -11.29 24.36
CA VAL A 199 2.53 -12.69 24.02
C VAL A 199 3.22 -13.14 22.73
N LEU A 200 3.31 -12.26 21.72
CA LEU A 200 3.85 -12.64 20.41
C LEU A 200 5.32 -13.05 20.43
N LYS A 201 6.16 -12.40 21.24
CA LYS A 201 7.61 -12.66 21.37
C LYS A 201 8.24 -13.21 20.08
N PRO A 202 8.29 -12.44 19.01
CA PRO A 202 8.80 -12.93 17.74
C PRO A 202 10.29 -13.27 17.82
N ASP A 203 10.69 -14.34 17.14
CA ASP A 203 12.11 -14.69 16.97
C ASP A 203 12.78 -13.80 15.91
N LEU A 204 12.03 -13.47 14.84
CA LEU A 204 12.49 -12.60 13.77
C LEU A 204 11.43 -11.55 13.41
N VAL A 205 11.85 -10.30 13.30
CA VAL A 205 11.05 -9.20 12.76
C VAL A 205 11.66 -8.72 11.45
N ILE A 206 10.93 -8.85 10.35
CA ILE A 206 11.31 -8.34 9.04
C ILE A 206 10.51 -7.07 8.78
N MET A 207 11.19 -5.94 8.58
CA MET A 207 10.55 -4.66 8.25
C MET A 207 10.89 -4.27 6.82
N ASP A 208 9.89 -4.35 5.94
CA ASP A 208 10.05 -3.99 4.53
C ASP A 208 9.70 -2.52 4.30
N GLU A 209 10.56 -1.81 3.53
CA GLU A 209 10.48 -0.36 3.35
C GLU A 209 10.48 0.40 4.69
N PHE A 210 11.35 -0.01 5.60
CA PHE A 210 11.37 0.46 7.00
C PHE A 210 11.49 1.99 7.15
N GLN A 211 12.04 2.69 6.16
CA GLN A 211 12.13 4.16 6.18
C GLN A 211 10.76 4.86 6.26
N LYS A 212 9.68 4.15 5.88
CA LYS A 212 8.30 4.63 6.06
C LYS A 212 7.83 4.56 7.51
N PHE A 213 8.57 3.84 8.34
CA PHE A 213 8.30 3.59 9.75
C PHE A 213 9.46 4.09 10.63
N SER A 214 10.19 5.09 10.18
CA SER A 214 11.36 5.63 10.90
C SER A 214 11.03 6.07 12.33
N SER A 215 9.78 6.45 12.60
CA SER A 215 9.28 6.73 13.95
C SER A 215 9.27 5.50 14.87
N LEU A 216 9.20 4.29 14.33
CA LEU A 216 9.26 3.04 15.09
C LEU A 216 10.70 2.65 15.45
N ILE A 217 11.69 3.17 14.70
CA ILE A 217 13.11 2.92 14.89
C ILE A 217 13.68 4.05 15.78
N THR A 218 13.43 3.97 17.08
CA THR A 218 13.94 4.95 18.04
C THR A 218 14.86 4.27 19.05
N THR A 219 15.99 4.91 19.33
CA THR A 219 16.90 4.43 20.38
C THR A 219 16.37 4.77 21.77
N SER A 220 16.84 4.05 22.79
CA SER A 220 16.53 4.34 24.20
C SER A 220 16.89 5.76 24.63
N LYS A 221 17.80 6.44 23.90
CA LYS A 221 18.26 7.81 24.15
C LYS A 221 17.33 8.89 23.56
N ASP A 222 16.45 8.56 22.61
CA ASP A 222 15.54 9.49 21.93
C ASP A 222 14.21 9.70 22.71
N ALA A 223 14.24 9.62 24.02
CA ALA A 223 13.08 9.56 24.92
C ALA A 223 12.15 10.80 24.93
N SER A 224 12.40 11.82 24.11
CA SER A 224 11.65 13.08 24.12
C SER A 224 10.41 13.13 23.21
N MET A 225 10.11 12.08 22.45
CA MET A 225 8.90 11.97 21.63
C MET A 225 7.98 10.89 22.19
N ASP A 226 7.13 11.26 23.13
CA ASP A 226 6.08 10.42 23.73
C ASP A 226 4.87 10.26 22.79
N SER A 227 5.06 9.80 21.56
CA SER A 227 3.92 9.30 20.77
C SER A 227 3.59 7.87 21.23
N GLU A 228 2.31 7.55 21.33
CA GLU A 228 1.85 6.21 21.71
C GLU A 228 2.39 5.12 20.75
N GLU A 229 2.59 5.46 19.49
CA GLU A 229 3.20 4.60 18.47
C GLU A 229 4.64 4.22 18.83
N ASN A 230 5.41 5.17 19.35
CA ASN A 230 6.78 4.94 19.81
C ASN A 230 6.85 4.04 21.04
N MET A 231 5.88 4.11 21.95
CA MET A 231 5.84 3.22 23.12
C MET A 231 5.56 1.77 22.74
N VAL A 232 4.68 1.56 21.78
CA VAL A 232 4.36 0.24 21.25
C VAL A 232 5.58 -0.35 20.52
N ALA A 233 6.24 0.47 19.69
CA ALA A 233 7.45 0.07 18.99
C ALA A 233 8.61 -0.26 19.93
N LYS A 234 8.84 0.57 20.95
CA LYS A 234 9.87 0.32 21.98
C LYS A 234 9.67 -1.02 22.67
N LYS A 235 8.44 -1.39 23.02
CA LYS A 235 8.16 -2.70 23.62
C LYS A 235 8.40 -3.85 22.65
N PHE A 236 8.05 -3.66 21.39
CA PHE A 236 8.23 -4.67 20.34
C PHE A 236 9.70 -4.97 20.07
N PHE A 237 10.56 -3.94 20.08
CA PHE A 237 12.00 -4.05 19.86
C PHE A 237 12.84 -4.19 21.14
N ALA A 238 12.23 -4.11 22.33
CA ALA A 238 12.95 -4.21 23.59
C ALA A 238 13.41 -5.64 23.93
N ASN A 239 12.87 -6.65 23.26
CA ASN A 239 13.30 -8.03 23.47
C ASN A 239 14.67 -8.25 22.80
N LYS A 240 15.69 -8.51 23.62
CA LYS A 240 17.06 -8.75 23.13
C LYS A 240 17.26 -10.09 22.40
N GLU A 241 16.31 -11.00 22.52
CA GLU A 241 16.32 -12.30 21.87
C GLU A 241 15.71 -12.27 20.46
N THR A 242 15.05 -11.17 20.07
CA THR A 242 14.43 -11.00 18.75
C THR A 242 15.44 -10.50 17.73
N PHE A 243 15.61 -11.23 16.64
CA PHE A 243 16.38 -10.76 15.50
C PHE A 243 15.58 -9.75 14.67
N ILE A 244 16.25 -8.72 14.18
CA ILE A 244 15.60 -7.66 13.40
C ILE A 244 16.28 -7.55 12.04
N LEU A 245 15.50 -7.70 10.96
CA LEU A 245 15.93 -7.52 9.58
C LEU A 245 15.21 -6.31 8.96
N LEU A 246 15.96 -5.26 8.67
CA LEU A 246 15.46 -4.06 8.02
C LEU A 246 15.77 -4.11 6.52
N LEU A 247 14.72 -4.07 5.69
CA LEU A 247 14.84 -4.08 4.23
C LEU A 247 14.47 -2.70 3.67
N SER A 248 15.30 -2.15 2.82
CA SER A 248 15.03 -0.89 2.12
C SER A 248 15.87 -0.74 0.87
N ALA A 249 15.28 -0.19 -0.18
CA ALA A 249 16.03 0.29 -1.34
C ALA A 249 16.67 1.66 -1.09
N THR A 250 16.13 2.44 -0.14
CA THR A 250 16.57 3.80 0.19
C THR A 250 16.55 3.99 1.70
N PRO A 251 17.58 3.51 2.42
CA PRO A 251 17.60 3.51 3.89
C PRO A 251 17.60 4.91 4.51
N TYR A 252 17.85 5.93 3.71
CA TYR A 252 17.78 7.35 4.09
C TYR A 252 17.28 8.19 2.93
N LYS A 253 16.75 9.39 3.21
CA LYS A 253 16.34 10.32 2.16
C LYS A 253 17.57 10.82 1.40
N PRO A 254 17.61 10.72 0.05
CA PRO A 254 18.78 11.18 -0.73
C PRO A 254 18.91 12.70 -0.80
N TYR A 255 17.85 13.45 -0.46
CA TYR A 255 17.83 14.92 -0.53
C TYR A 255 17.02 15.48 0.63
N THR A 256 17.53 16.57 1.24
CA THR A 256 16.74 17.44 2.13
C THR A 256 16.18 18.58 1.28
N THR A 257 14.89 18.83 1.37
CA THR A 257 14.28 19.98 0.66
C THR A 257 14.64 21.28 1.37
N ILE A 258 14.61 22.41 0.64
CA ILE A 258 14.83 23.72 1.24
C ILE A 258 13.79 24.02 2.35
N GLU A 259 12.60 23.46 2.22
CA GLU A 259 11.53 23.57 3.21
C GLU A 259 11.93 22.86 4.51
N GLU A 260 12.41 21.62 4.41
CA GLU A 260 12.91 20.84 5.56
C GLU A 260 14.14 21.48 6.23
N LEU A 261 15.07 22.03 5.43
CA LEU A 261 16.23 22.78 5.95
C LEU A 261 15.81 24.05 6.71
N ASN A 262 14.82 24.78 6.21
CA ASN A 262 14.34 26.01 6.83
C ASN A 262 13.50 25.76 8.10
N GLU A 263 12.83 24.60 8.21
CA GLU A 263 12.05 24.25 9.39
C GLU A 263 12.94 23.81 10.57
N ASN A 264 14.03 23.10 10.32
CA ASN A 264 14.81 22.42 11.34
C ASN A 264 16.25 22.93 11.54
N ASN A 265 16.72 23.88 10.73
CA ASN A 265 18.09 24.43 10.75
C ASN A 265 19.23 23.39 10.68
N ASN A 266 18.95 22.14 10.30
CA ASN A 266 19.92 21.07 10.24
C ASN A 266 19.62 20.09 9.10
N ASP A 267 20.64 19.48 8.56
CA ASP A 267 20.54 18.43 7.56
C ASP A 267 19.98 17.13 8.19
N GLU A 268 18.70 16.83 7.95
CA GLU A 268 18.03 15.68 8.54
C GLU A 268 18.44 14.34 7.94
N GLN A 269 18.99 14.33 6.71
CA GLN A 269 19.39 13.09 6.02
C GLN A 269 20.40 12.29 6.85
N TYR A 270 21.44 12.96 7.32
CA TYR A 270 22.46 12.32 8.15
C TYR A 270 21.95 11.95 9.53
N LYS A 271 21.01 12.72 10.08
CA LYS A 271 20.43 12.40 11.38
C LYS A 271 19.63 11.11 11.35
N ASP A 272 18.80 10.91 10.33
CA ASP A 272 18.03 9.68 10.17
C ASP A 272 18.94 8.48 9.94
N PHE A 273 20.01 8.65 9.15
CA PHE A 273 21.00 7.61 8.94
C PHE A 273 21.78 7.27 10.22
N HIS A 274 22.23 8.28 10.96
CA HIS A 274 22.89 8.05 12.24
C HIS A 274 21.96 7.41 13.28
N ARG A 275 20.68 7.78 13.27
CA ARG A 275 19.67 7.18 14.14
C ARG A 275 19.49 5.70 13.83
N LEU A 276 19.44 5.36 12.55
CA LEU A 276 19.39 3.97 12.07
C LEU A 276 20.62 3.17 12.52
N LEU A 277 21.82 3.70 12.30
CA LEU A 277 23.04 3.02 12.70
C LEU A 277 23.13 2.85 14.22
N ASN A 278 22.77 3.87 15.00
CA ASN A 278 22.71 3.76 16.46
C ASN A 278 21.73 2.68 16.92
N PHE A 279 20.59 2.55 16.26
CA PHE A 279 19.62 1.48 16.53
C PHE A 279 20.21 0.09 16.22
N LEU A 280 20.86 -0.08 15.06
CA LEU A 280 21.45 -1.35 14.65
C LEU A 280 22.59 -1.78 15.59
N TYR A 281 23.31 -0.82 16.18
CA TYR A 281 24.40 -1.07 17.14
C TYR A 281 23.96 -1.08 18.60
N GLU A 282 22.69 -0.79 18.94
CA GLU A 282 22.22 -0.58 20.31
C GLU A 282 22.50 -1.77 21.25
N ASN A 283 22.48 -2.98 20.71
CA ASN A 283 22.75 -4.22 21.44
C ASN A 283 24.15 -4.78 21.24
N SER A 284 25.06 -4.06 20.55
CA SER A 284 26.41 -4.51 20.30
C SER A 284 27.35 -4.08 21.43
N GLU A 285 28.10 -5.02 22.00
CA GLU A 285 29.13 -4.73 23.03
C GLU A 285 30.30 -3.87 22.48
N ALA A 286 30.49 -3.89 21.17
CA ALA A 286 31.57 -3.20 20.47
C ALA A 286 31.04 -2.06 19.58
N ALA A 287 30.03 -1.30 20.02
CA ALA A 287 29.48 -0.21 19.22
C ALA A 287 30.58 0.86 18.96
N PRO A 288 30.92 1.13 17.68
CA PRO A 288 31.92 2.13 17.34
C PRO A 288 31.37 3.54 17.56
N ASP A 289 32.24 4.53 17.71
CA ASP A 289 31.81 5.92 17.68
C ASP A 289 31.47 6.34 16.24
N ILE A 290 30.23 6.01 15.84
CA ILE A 290 29.70 6.22 14.49
C ILE A 290 29.89 7.66 14.04
N LYS A 291 29.66 8.60 14.93
CA LYS A 291 29.74 10.04 14.63
C LYS A 291 31.17 10.47 14.33
N ILE A 292 32.15 10.01 15.11
CA ILE A 292 33.57 10.34 14.90
C ILE A 292 34.07 9.71 13.59
N ILE A 293 33.80 8.44 13.35
CA ILE A 293 34.23 7.74 12.14
C ILE A 293 33.67 8.45 10.89
N TRP A 294 32.37 8.76 10.91
CA TRP A 294 31.70 9.43 9.80
C TRP A 294 32.20 10.86 9.59
N GLN A 295 32.43 11.64 10.66
CA GLN A 295 33.01 12.97 10.57
C GLN A 295 34.41 12.96 10.02
N ASN A 296 35.26 12.02 10.44
CA ASN A 296 36.61 11.88 9.93
C ASN A 296 36.63 11.62 8.42
N TYR A 297 35.74 10.75 7.92
CA TYR A 297 35.62 10.49 6.50
C TYR A 297 35.03 11.70 5.74
N SER A 298 33.90 12.23 6.18
CA SER A 298 33.19 13.31 5.48
C SER A 298 33.99 14.64 5.46
N SER A 299 34.78 14.90 6.50
CA SER A 299 35.65 16.10 6.52
C SER A 299 36.87 15.99 5.61
N ALA A 300 37.31 14.76 5.28
CA ALA A 300 38.44 14.55 4.37
C ALA A 300 38.05 14.69 2.90
N LEU A 301 36.78 14.42 2.53
CA LEU A 301 36.28 14.48 1.15
C LEU A 301 36.46 15.85 0.46
N PRO A 302 36.11 17.00 1.08
CA PRO A 302 36.27 18.32 0.47
C PRO A 302 37.74 18.71 0.24
N HIS A 303 38.70 18.03 0.91
CA HIS A 303 40.12 18.34 0.87
C HIS A 303 40.93 17.40 -0.04
N LEU A 304 40.25 16.71 -0.96
CA LEU A 304 40.83 15.72 -1.89
C LEU A 304 42.08 16.22 -2.67
N GLY A 305 42.23 17.53 -2.87
CA GLY A 305 43.39 18.13 -3.51
C GLY A 305 44.62 18.37 -2.58
N ASN A 306 44.41 18.35 -1.27
CA ASN A 306 45.40 18.72 -0.27
C ASN A 306 45.65 17.61 0.77
N THR A 307 44.87 16.55 0.77
CA THR A 307 44.98 15.42 1.71
C THR A 307 45.72 14.28 1.04
N ASP A 308 46.58 13.55 1.79
CA ASP A 308 47.17 12.32 1.32
C ASP A 308 46.08 11.32 0.95
N PHE A 309 46.10 10.83 -0.29
CA PHE A 309 45.11 9.89 -0.80
C PHE A 309 45.07 8.59 0.06
N GLY A 310 46.25 8.18 0.61
CA GLY A 310 46.33 7.04 1.52
C GLY A 310 45.56 7.24 2.81
N GLU A 311 45.58 8.44 3.39
CA GLU A 311 44.80 8.79 4.59
C GLU A 311 43.30 8.78 4.30
N LEU A 312 42.87 9.29 3.16
CA LEU A 312 41.48 9.26 2.75
C LEU A 312 40.96 7.81 2.58
N VAL A 313 41.74 6.95 1.94
CA VAL A 313 41.43 5.52 1.76
C VAL A 313 41.29 4.82 3.11
N GLN A 314 42.15 5.08 4.08
CA GLN A 314 42.05 4.51 5.42
C GLN A 314 40.75 4.97 6.14
N LYS A 315 40.39 6.25 6.05
CA LYS A 315 39.16 6.78 6.62
C LYS A 315 37.91 6.20 5.92
N HIS A 316 37.99 6.01 4.62
CA HIS A 316 36.95 5.34 3.84
C HIS A 316 36.73 3.90 4.32
N HIS A 317 37.82 3.10 4.40
CA HIS A 317 37.73 1.72 4.87
C HIS A 317 37.18 1.64 6.30
N ALA A 318 37.60 2.52 7.21
CA ALA A 318 37.03 2.54 8.56
C ALA A 318 35.53 2.81 8.59
N ALA A 319 35.04 3.69 7.71
CA ALA A 319 33.60 3.95 7.58
C ALA A 319 32.87 2.77 6.91
N GLU A 320 33.48 2.16 5.92
CA GLU A 320 32.95 0.99 5.20
C GLU A 320 32.87 -0.23 6.11
N ASP A 321 33.93 -0.55 6.85
CA ASP A 321 33.94 -1.64 7.82
C ASP A 321 32.85 -1.48 8.89
N MET A 322 32.68 -0.26 9.40
CA MET A 322 31.61 0.04 10.33
C MET A 322 30.22 -0.26 9.72
N LEU A 323 29.99 0.05 8.46
CA LEU A 323 28.71 -0.22 7.80
C LEU A 323 28.51 -1.72 7.54
N TYR A 324 29.52 -2.42 7.06
CA TYR A 324 29.41 -3.85 6.71
C TYR A 324 29.13 -4.76 7.90
N HIS A 325 29.46 -4.33 9.13
CA HIS A 325 29.11 -5.10 10.33
C HIS A 325 27.60 -5.21 10.58
N VAL A 326 26.80 -4.22 10.15
CA VAL A 326 25.37 -4.15 10.44
C VAL A 326 24.50 -3.99 9.20
N MET A 327 25.10 -3.81 8.01
CA MET A 327 24.39 -3.58 6.76
C MET A 327 24.95 -4.48 5.65
N GLY A 328 24.04 -5.16 4.95
CA GLY A 328 24.33 -5.82 3.68
C GLY A 328 23.85 -4.96 2.51
N ARG A 329 24.63 -4.85 1.45
CA ARG A 329 24.24 -4.17 0.23
C ARG A 329 24.39 -5.09 -0.97
N THR A 330 23.31 -5.20 -1.76
CA THR A 330 23.36 -5.92 -3.03
C THR A 330 23.58 -4.93 -4.16
N GLU A 331 24.66 -5.08 -4.91
CA GLU A 331 24.96 -4.26 -6.07
C GLU A 331 24.74 -5.04 -7.36
N ARG A 332 24.18 -4.38 -8.38
CA ARG A 332 24.10 -4.96 -9.72
C ARG A 332 25.47 -4.88 -10.38
N GLN A 333 26.02 -6.03 -10.73
CA GLN A 333 27.35 -6.11 -11.38
C GLN A 333 27.36 -5.65 -12.85
N ASN A 334 26.21 -5.56 -13.52
CA ASN A 334 26.11 -5.21 -14.94
C ASN A 334 25.88 -3.70 -15.17
N ILE A 335 26.84 -2.88 -14.75
CA ILE A 335 26.78 -1.41 -14.94
C ILE A 335 26.80 -1.02 -16.44
N GLY A 336 27.33 -1.86 -17.34
CA GLY A 336 27.43 -1.56 -18.77
C GLY A 336 26.10 -1.51 -19.53
N ILE A 337 24.98 -1.98 -18.94
CA ILE A 337 23.64 -1.95 -19.54
C ILE A 337 22.89 -0.67 -19.18
N ILE A 338 23.29 0.01 -18.10
CA ILE A 338 22.64 1.23 -17.63
C ILE A 338 23.33 2.43 -18.28
N LYS A 339 22.62 3.15 -19.12
CA LYS A 339 23.08 4.42 -19.68
C LYS A 339 22.43 5.55 -18.90
N GLU A 340 23.24 6.39 -18.29
CA GLU A 340 22.79 7.68 -17.78
C GLU A 340 22.62 8.65 -18.96
N VAL A 341 21.41 9.13 -19.15
CA VAL A 341 21.08 10.13 -20.15
C VAL A 341 20.52 11.35 -19.45
N MET A 342 21.20 12.47 -19.58
CA MET A 342 20.65 13.77 -19.17
C MET A 342 19.71 14.27 -20.27
N PRO A 343 18.39 14.31 -20.02
CA PRO A 343 17.45 14.74 -21.05
C PRO A 343 17.58 16.25 -21.30
N ASP A 344 17.61 16.64 -22.56
CA ASP A 344 17.45 18.04 -22.93
C ASP A 344 15.96 18.41 -22.86
N LEU A 345 15.60 19.19 -21.85
CA LEU A 345 14.23 19.64 -21.61
C LEU A 345 13.94 21.00 -22.27
N SER A 346 14.88 21.60 -22.96
CA SER A 346 14.74 22.95 -23.51
C SER A 346 13.56 23.07 -24.49
N HIS A 347 13.32 22.04 -25.29
CA HIS A 347 12.21 21.98 -26.24
C HIS A 347 10.83 21.75 -25.57
N CYS A 348 10.81 21.27 -24.34
CA CYS A 348 9.59 21.05 -23.54
C CYS A 348 9.23 22.28 -22.69
N LEU A 349 10.15 23.24 -22.55
CA LEU A 349 9.92 24.45 -21.75
C LEU A 349 8.95 25.39 -22.48
N THR A 350 7.88 25.76 -21.80
CA THR A 350 6.83 26.62 -22.35
C THR A 350 6.66 27.90 -21.54
N GLU A 351 5.93 28.87 -22.09
CA GLU A 351 5.52 30.07 -21.36
C GLU A 351 4.74 29.71 -20.08
N GLY A 352 3.99 28.62 -20.11
CA GLY A 352 3.23 28.10 -18.96
C GLY A 352 4.12 27.71 -17.77
N ASP A 353 5.32 27.17 -18.03
CA ASP A 353 6.31 26.85 -16.98
C ASP A 353 6.77 28.11 -16.25
N ILE A 354 7.12 29.15 -17.03
CA ILE A 354 7.58 30.45 -16.49
C ILE A 354 6.45 31.14 -15.72
N ARG A 355 5.24 31.12 -16.27
CA ARG A 355 4.05 31.70 -15.60
C ARG A 355 3.73 30.97 -14.32
N SER A 356 3.82 29.63 -14.30
CA SER A 356 3.60 28.81 -13.10
C SER A 356 4.55 29.23 -11.96
N TYR A 357 5.84 29.45 -12.29
CA TYR A 357 6.82 29.94 -11.32
C TYR A 357 6.47 31.34 -10.80
N ILE A 358 6.18 32.28 -11.70
CA ILE A 358 5.83 33.67 -11.34
C ILE A 358 4.56 33.70 -10.47
N GLN A 359 3.53 32.95 -10.84
CA GLN A 359 2.28 32.91 -10.11
C GLN A 359 2.46 32.29 -8.72
N MET A 360 3.27 31.24 -8.57
CA MET A 360 3.58 30.64 -7.28
C MET A 360 4.35 31.63 -6.40
N GLN A 361 5.35 32.34 -6.95
CA GLN A 361 6.09 33.36 -6.21
C GLN A 361 5.15 34.47 -5.72
N GLN A 362 4.31 35.03 -6.62
CA GLN A 362 3.35 36.06 -6.26
C GLN A 362 2.36 35.61 -5.20
N LEU A 363 1.89 34.37 -5.29
CA LEU A 363 0.97 33.78 -4.31
C LEU A 363 1.62 33.70 -2.92
N ILE A 364 2.86 33.20 -2.85
CA ILE A 364 3.64 33.13 -1.63
C ILE A 364 3.87 34.53 -1.04
N ASP A 365 4.23 35.51 -1.86
CA ASP A 365 4.46 36.89 -1.41
C ASP A 365 3.16 37.53 -0.91
N HIS A 366 2.02 37.26 -1.56
CA HIS A 366 0.73 37.69 -1.04
C HIS A 366 0.39 37.05 0.29
N CYS A 367 0.66 35.75 0.48
CA CYS A 367 0.45 35.09 1.78
C CYS A 367 1.34 35.70 2.87
N ARG A 368 2.60 36.01 2.54
CA ARG A 368 3.51 36.71 3.46
C ARG A 368 3.00 38.09 3.86
N SER A 369 2.39 38.84 2.94
CA SER A 369 1.81 40.16 3.22
C SER A 369 0.65 40.12 4.23
N TYR A 370 0.04 38.95 4.46
CA TYR A 370 -0.96 38.69 5.49
C TYR A 370 -0.36 38.16 6.80
N GLY A 371 0.93 38.35 7.04
CA GLY A 371 1.61 38.02 8.30
C GLY A 371 1.99 36.54 8.46
N ARG A 372 1.90 35.73 7.39
CA ARG A 372 2.32 34.32 7.43
C ARG A 372 3.80 34.19 7.08
N ARG A 373 4.52 33.37 7.87
CA ARG A 373 5.92 33.04 7.60
C ARG A 373 5.97 31.82 6.65
N VAL A 374 5.96 32.09 5.36
CA VAL A 374 6.13 31.05 4.35
C VAL A 374 7.60 31.00 3.93
N PHE A 375 8.29 29.92 4.32
CA PHE A 375 9.70 29.70 4.03
C PHE A 375 9.83 28.64 2.92
N THR A 376 9.39 28.95 1.70
CA THR A 376 9.48 28.00 0.60
C THR A 376 10.12 28.63 -0.63
N ALA A 377 10.79 27.81 -1.42
CA ALA A 377 11.26 28.17 -2.74
C ALA A 377 10.23 27.73 -3.79
N PRO A 378 9.61 28.67 -4.53
CA PRO A 378 8.63 28.34 -5.57
C PRO A 378 9.16 27.35 -6.60
N THR A 379 10.47 27.40 -6.86
CA THR A 379 11.16 26.56 -7.82
C THR A 379 10.99 25.07 -7.54
N ASP A 380 11.02 24.67 -6.26
CA ASP A 380 10.94 23.25 -5.90
C ASP A 380 9.56 22.65 -6.20
N TYR A 381 8.51 23.44 -6.00
CA TYR A 381 7.15 23.03 -6.34
C TYR A 381 6.91 23.00 -7.85
N THR A 382 7.29 24.08 -8.55
CA THR A 382 6.98 24.24 -9.98
C THR A 382 7.77 23.30 -10.87
N LYS A 383 9.02 22.99 -10.54
CA LYS A 383 9.81 21.99 -11.28
C LYS A 383 9.40 20.54 -10.97
N SER A 384 8.80 20.30 -9.80
CA SER A 384 8.43 18.95 -9.36
C SER A 384 7.08 18.50 -9.88
N ALA A 385 6.10 19.38 -9.98
CA ALA A 385 4.74 19.03 -10.40
C ALA A 385 4.07 20.10 -11.26
N ALA A 386 3.19 19.67 -12.15
CA ALA A 386 2.25 20.53 -12.86
C ALA A 386 1.04 20.83 -11.97
N PHE A 387 0.44 22.00 -12.11
CA PHE A 387 -0.81 22.37 -11.40
C PHE A 387 -0.77 22.06 -9.90
N GLN A 388 0.27 22.47 -9.23
CA GLN A 388 0.67 22.07 -7.89
C GLN A 388 -0.46 22.18 -6.87
N LEU A 389 -1.26 23.26 -6.91
CA LEU A 389 -2.35 23.50 -5.96
C LEU A 389 -3.49 22.49 -6.07
N SER A 390 -3.60 21.80 -7.22
CA SER A 390 -4.60 20.73 -7.42
C SER A 390 -4.20 19.41 -6.78
N PHE A 391 -2.90 19.20 -6.51
CA PHE A 391 -2.36 17.93 -6.05
C PHE A 391 -1.73 17.98 -4.65
N MET A 392 -1.62 19.17 -4.06
CA MET A 392 -1.10 19.34 -2.70
C MET A 392 -2.09 18.83 -1.67
N ASP A 393 -1.75 17.72 -1.00
CA ASP A 393 -2.45 17.23 0.17
C ASP A 393 -1.45 17.21 1.34
N ASN A 394 -1.87 17.65 2.52
CA ASN A 394 -1.07 17.64 3.76
C ASN A 394 0.26 18.42 3.68
N TYR A 395 0.33 19.43 2.82
CA TYR A 395 1.46 20.35 2.74
C TYR A 395 1.19 21.58 3.61
N LYS A 396 2.17 22.01 4.41
CA LYS A 396 2.07 23.25 5.20
C LYS A 396 1.81 24.46 4.31
N LEU A 397 2.43 24.51 3.13
CA LEU A 397 2.16 25.56 2.15
C LEU A 397 0.68 25.65 1.78
N LYS A 398 -0.03 24.52 1.68
CA LYS A 398 -1.48 24.51 1.42
C LYS A 398 -2.27 25.20 2.52
N GLU A 399 -1.92 24.93 3.79
CA GLU A 399 -2.56 25.57 4.93
C GLU A 399 -2.31 27.08 4.95
N GLU A 400 -1.08 27.50 4.66
CA GLU A 400 -0.71 28.91 4.56
C GLU A 400 -1.44 29.62 3.42
N ILE A 401 -1.56 28.98 2.26
CA ILE A 401 -2.33 29.48 1.12
C ILE A 401 -3.82 29.58 1.46
N GLN A 402 -4.39 28.58 2.12
CA GLN A 402 -5.80 28.61 2.53
C GLN A 402 -6.07 29.75 3.51
N TYR A 403 -5.18 29.97 4.45
CA TYR A 403 -5.27 31.10 5.38
C TYR A 403 -5.19 32.45 4.63
N GLY A 404 -4.18 32.63 3.78
CA GLY A 404 -4.00 33.83 2.98
C GLY A 404 -5.20 34.09 2.04
N TRP A 405 -5.80 33.03 1.49
CA TRP A 405 -7.00 33.14 0.65
C TRP A 405 -8.23 33.60 1.43
N LYS A 406 -8.43 33.08 2.64
CA LYS A 406 -9.49 33.56 3.56
C LYS A 406 -9.28 35.05 3.92
N ALA A 407 -8.03 35.47 4.07
CA ALA A 407 -7.67 36.87 4.33
C ALA A 407 -7.75 37.80 3.11
N GLY A 408 -7.97 37.26 1.90
CA GLY A 408 -8.16 38.04 0.67
C GLY A 408 -7.06 37.92 -0.40
N ALA A 409 -6.00 37.14 -0.18
CA ALA A 409 -4.90 36.94 -1.13
C ALA A 409 -5.38 36.38 -2.48
N ARG A 410 -6.44 35.56 -2.50
CA ARG A 410 -7.01 34.97 -3.73
C ARG A 410 -7.44 36.02 -4.76
N ARG A 411 -7.99 37.15 -4.31
CA ARG A 411 -8.47 38.23 -5.20
C ARG A 411 -7.34 38.93 -5.94
N LYS A 412 -6.11 38.85 -5.41
CA LYS A 412 -4.91 39.51 -5.94
C LYS A 412 -4.01 38.57 -6.73
N SER A 413 -4.20 37.25 -6.61
CA SER A 413 -3.31 36.25 -7.20
C SER A 413 -3.96 35.59 -8.42
N LYS A 414 -3.23 35.58 -9.54
CA LYS A 414 -3.55 34.70 -10.68
C LYS A 414 -3.02 33.31 -10.35
N VAL A 415 -3.82 32.27 -10.60
CA VAL A 415 -3.50 30.87 -10.28
C VAL A 415 -3.90 29.90 -11.41
N ASP A 416 -4.15 30.42 -12.59
CA ASP A 416 -4.54 29.68 -13.78
C ASP A 416 -3.50 28.64 -14.22
N CYS A 417 -2.20 28.91 -13.99
CA CYS A 417 -1.15 27.93 -14.26
C CYS A 417 -0.90 26.96 -13.08
N LEU A 418 -1.47 27.21 -11.90
CA LEU A 418 -1.25 26.43 -10.68
C LEU A 418 -2.40 25.50 -10.36
N LEU A 419 -3.59 25.75 -10.91
CA LEU A 419 -4.81 24.97 -10.71
C LEU A 419 -5.30 24.38 -12.02
N LEU A 420 -5.82 23.17 -11.98
CA LEU A 420 -6.56 22.57 -13.09
C LEU A 420 -7.91 23.26 -13.23
N ASP A 421 -8.21 23.72 -14.45
CA ASP A 421 -9.51 24.28 -14.79
C ASP A 421 -10.49 23.15 -15.16
N LYS A 422 -11.65 23.14 -14.50
CA LYS A 422 -12.67 22.13 -14.70
C LYS A 422 -13.18 22.08 -16.16
N ASN A 423 -13.39 23.25 -16.78
CA ASN A 423 -13.92 23.31 -18.15
C ASN A 423 -12.88 22.80 -19.16
N ILE A 424 -11.58 23.05 -18.92
CA ILE A 424 -10.49 22.56 -19.75
C ILE A 424 -10.39 21.04 -19.67
N ILE A 425 -10.58 20.47 -18.48
CA ILE A 425 -10.61 19.02 -18.27
C ILE A 425 -11.81 18.39 -18.94
N GLU A 426 -13.01 18.92 -18.67
CA GLU A 426 -14.27 18.37 -19.20
C GLU A 426 -14.38 18.46 -20.71
N SER A 427 -13.76 19.45 -21.33
CA SER A 427 -13.71 19.60 -22.80
C SER A 427 -12.57 18.83 -23.47
N TYR A 428 -11.78 18.05 -22.74
CA TYR A 428 -10.55 17.38 -23.22
C TYR A 428 -9.59 18.34 -23.96
N SER A 429 -9.57 19.61 -23.57
CA SER A 429 -8.76 20.63 -24.22
C SER A 429 -7.40 20.87 -23.55
N LEU A 430 -7.11 20.23 -22.42
CA LEU A 430 -5.80 20.30 -21.80
C LEU A 430 -4.72 19.72 -22.74
N SER A 431 -3.85 20.57 -23.24
CA SER A 431 -2.79 20.22 -24.18
C SER A 431 -1.40 20.74 -23.78
N GLN A 432 -1.34 21.57 -22.74
CA GLN A 432 -0.11 22.09 -22.16
C GLN A 432 -0.13 21.86 -20.66
N TYR A 433 0.95 21.33 -20.13
CA TYR A 433 1.02 20.85 -18.75
C TYR A 433 1.75 21.80 -17.79
N ASN A 434 2.26 22.94 -18.26
CA ASN A 434 2.99 23.94 -17.46
C ASN A 434 4.12 23.34 -16.61
N ASN A 435 4.72 22.22 -17.08
CA ASN A 435 5.84 21.55 -16.45
C ASN A 435 6.64 20.78 -17.52
N ALA A 436 7.85 21.24 -17.80
CA ALA A 436 8.69 20.69 -18.86
C ALA A 436 9.04 19.20 -18.64
N ARG A 437 9.22 18.76 -17.39
CA ARG A 437 9.49 17.33 -17.07
C ARG A 437 8.32 16.44 -17.44
N LEU A 438 7.10 16.85 -17.06
CA LEU A 438 5.89 16.11 -17.41
C LEU A 438 5.67 16.12 -18.92
N SER A 439 5.86 17.26 -19.59
CA SER A 439 5.75 17.37 -21.05
C SER A 439 6.72 16.43 -21.74
N PHE A 440 7.97 16.34 -21.28
CA PHE A 440 8.97 15.40 -21.77
C PHE A 440 8.54 13.93 -21.59
N VAL A 441 8.04 13.57 -20.42
CA VAL A 441 7.55 12.20 -20.16
C VAL A 441 6.38 11.85 -21.08
N ILE A 442 5.42 12.77 -21.22
CA ILE A 442 4.26 12.58 -22.11
C ILE A 442 4.69 12.44 -23.57
N GLU A 443 5.65 13.26 -24.02
CA GLU A 443 6.16 13.17 -25.39
C GLU A 443 6.92 11.88 -25.65
N ASN A 444 7.70 11.39 -24.69
CA ASN A 444 8.38 10.11 -24.80
C ASN A 444 7.41 8.91 -24.81
N ILE A 445 6.34 8.97 -24.02
CA ILE A 445 5.35 7.89 -23.97
C ILE A 445 4.48 7.90 -25.23
N PHE A 446 3.86 9.02 -25.54
CA PHE A 446 2.80 9.11 -26.54
C PHE A 446 3.28 9.61 -27.90
N GLY A 447 4.54 10.00 -28.01
CA GLY A 447 5.07 10.65 -29.19
C GLY A 447 4.54 12.08 -29.37
N ASN A 448 5.03 12.76 -30.39
CA ASN A 448 4.59 14.09 -30.78
C ASN A 448 3.46 14.05 -31.82
N LYS A 449 2.93 15.21 -32.21
CA LYS A 449 1.84 15.29 -33.20
C LYS A 449 2.20 14.71 -34.58
N LYS A 450 3.48 14.71 -34.95
CA LYS A 450 3.94 14.20 -36.25
C LYS A 450 4.18 12.68 -36.21
N HIS A 451 4.58 12.17 -35.06
CA HIS A 451 4.94 10.76 -34.84
C HIS A 451 4.28 10.23 -33.58
N PRO A 452 2.96 10.02 -33.58
CA PRO A 452 2.25 9.43 -32.42
C PRO A 452 2.58 7.95 -32.30
N THR A 453 2.80 7.47 -31.07
CA THR A 453 3.11 6.07 -30.78
C THR A 453 1.86 5.20 -30.66
N HIS A 454 0.72 5.80 -30.34
CA HIS A 454 -0.55 5.11 -30.04
C HIS A 454 -0.49 4.15 -28.85
N VAL A 455 0.46 4.32 -27.94
CA VAL A 455 0.62 3.50 -26.73
C VAL A 455 -0.53 3.67 -25.72
N GLU A 456 -1.38 4.68 -25.91
CA GLU A 456 -2.61 4.84 -25.11
C GLU A 456 -3.49 3.60 -25.14
N GLN A 457 -3.38 2.77 -26.16
CA GLN A 457 -4.09 1.50 -26.27
C GLN A 457 -3.48 0.40 -25.39
N LEU A 458 -2.16 0.47 -25.10
CA LEU A 458 -1.47 -0.51 -24.26
C LEU A 458 -1.74 -0.31 -22.76
N LEU A 459 -2.21 0.87 -22.35
CA LEU A 459 -2.48 1.16 -20.94
C LEU A 459 -3.49 0.18 -20.32
N TRP A 460 -4.42 -0.31 -21.11
CA TRP A 460 -5.50 -1.20 -20.69
C TRP A 460 -5.23 -2.69 -20.94
N ILE A 461 -4.05 -3.00 -21.47
CA ILE A 461 -3.65 -4.36 -21.80
C ILE A 461 -2.67 -4.86 -20.72
N PRO A 462 -2.83 -6.09 -20.22
CA PRO A 462 -1.88 -6.69 -19.27
C PRO A 462 -0.45 -6.63 -19.80
N THR A 463 0.52 -6.47 -18.91
CA THR A 463 1.95 -6.27 -19.23
C THR A 463 2.68 -7.52 -19.67
N SER A 464 2.01 -8.65 -19.82
CA SER A 464 2.58 -9.91 -20.28
C SER A 464 2.90 -9.83 -21.79
N HIS A 465 4.08 -10.34 -22.16
CA HIS A 465 4.42 -10.50 -23.57
C HIS A 465 3.53 -11.57 -24.21
N PRO A 466 3.02 -11.33 -25.43
CA PRO A 466 2.33 -12.37 -26.18
C PRO A 466 3.33 -13.50 -26.53
N TYR A 467 2.91 -14.73 -26.32
CA TYR A 467 3.70 -15.92 -26.67
C TYR A 467 3.70 -16.24 -28.17
N TYR A 468 3.01 -15.45 -28.96
CA TYR A 468 2.84 -15.61 -30.41
C TYR A 468 3.28 -14.34 -31.13
N THR A 469 3.60 -14.45 -32.41
CA THR A 469 3.92 -13.29 -33.25
C THR A 469 2.64 -12.53 -33.58
N THR A 470 2.61 -11.25 -33.25
CA THR A 470 1.40 -10.43 -33.37
C THR A 470 1.17 -9.79 -34.74
N GLY A 471 2.01 -10.08 -35.75
CA GLY A 471 1.94 -9.45 -37.06
C GLY A 471 2.06 -7.93 -36.99
N GLU A 472 1.34 -7.21 -37.85
CA GLU A 472 1.23 -5.74 -37.79
C GLU A 472 0.21 -5.34 -36.72
N SER A 473 0.63 -5.31 -35.48
CA SER A 473 -0.20 -4.95 -34.32
C SER A 473 0.35 -3.74 -33.60
N ILE A 474 -0.40 -3.28 -32.60
CA ILE A 474 0.04 -2.24 -31.66
C ILE A 474 1.32 -2.65 -30.91
N PHE A 475 1.52 -3.93 -30.63
CA PHE A 475 2.72 -4.45 -29.97
C PHE A 475 3.94 -4.37 -30.89
N THR A 476 3.79 -4.71 -32.16
CA THR A 476 4.88 -4.68 -33.15
C THR A 476 5.33 -3.24 -33.43
N ARG A 477 4.37 -2.31 -33.50
CA ARG A 477 4.67 -0.87 -33.68
C ARG A 477 5.41 -0.26 -32.51
N ASN A 478 5.20 -0.80 -31.31
CA ASN A 478 5.77 -0.34 -30.06
C ASN A 478 6.70 -1.37 -29.41
N LYS A 479 7.40 -2.18 -30.22
CA LYS A 479 8.30 -3.25 -29.73
C LYS A 479 9.39 -2.74 -28.77
N ASP A 480 9.82 -1.51 -28.95
CA ASP A 480 10.84 -0.86 -28.14
C ASP A 480 10.24 -0.11 -26.92
N PHE A 481 8.90 -0.09 -26.80
CA PHE A 481 8.22 0.52 -25.67
C PHE A 481 8.40 -0.33 -24.42
N SER A 482 8.83 0.30 -23.34
CA SER A 482 9.06 -0.34 -22.06
C SER A 482 8.31 0.40 -20.95
N LYS A 483 8.39 -0.12 -19.74
CA LYS A 483 7.84 0.52 -18.55
C LYS A 483 8.66 1.75 -18.19
N TYR A 484 7.98 2.82 -17.79
CA TYR A 484 8.59 3.99 -17.19
C TYR A 484 8.43 3.90 -15.68
N LEU A 485 9.53 4.14 -14.97
CA LEU A 485 9.55 4.19 -13.51
C LEU A 485 10.01 5.59 -13.09
N VAL A 486 9.17 6.29 -12.35
CA VAL A 486 9.44 7.64 -11.86
C VAL A 486 9.56 7.63 -10.35
N PHE A 487 10.68 8.09 -9.84
CA PHE A 487 10.92 8.28 -8.42
C PHE A 487 10.78 9.75 -8.03
N SER A 488 10.12 10.02 -6.93
CA SER A 488 10.01 11.35 -6.37
C SER A 488 9.88 11.29 -4.84
N SER A 489 10.57 12.20 -4.16
CA SER A 489 10.37 12.45 -2.73
C SER A 489 9.08 13.22 -2.42
N TRP A 490 8.47 13.86 -3.43
CA TRP A 490 7.26 14.66 -3.26
C TRP A 490 6.00 13.82 -3.37
N GLY A 491 5.19 13.75 -2.30
CA GLY A 491 3.94 12.98 -2.27
C GLY A 491 2.89 13.40 -3.31
N MET A 492 2.93 14.64 -3.81
CA MET A 492 2.02 15.12 -4.87
C MET A 492 2.38 14.59 -6.27
N VAL A 493 3.66 14.25 -6.53
CA VAL A 493 4.13 13.85 -7.87
C VAL A 493 3.49 12.55 -8.35
N PRO A 494 3.44 11.45 -7.57
CA PRO A 494 2.75 10.23 -8.00
C PRO A 494 1.28 10.46 -8.34
N LYS A 495 0.57 11.25 -7.54
CA LYS A 495 -0.85 11.59 -7.79
C LYS A 495 -1.02 12.39 -9.07
N MET A 496 -0.18 13.38 -9.28
CA MET A 496 -0.17 14.22 -10.47
C MET A 496 0.10 13.40 -11.74
N LEU A 497 1.14 12.54 -11.71
CA LEU A 497 1.49 11.68 -12.84
C LEU A 497 0.36 10.70 -13.16
N ALA A 498 -0.16 9.98 -12.16
CA ALA A 498 -1.26 9.05 -12.36
C ALA A 498 -2.49 9.73 -12.98
N SER A 499 -2.87 10.90 -12.47
CA SER A 499 -4.04 11.64 -12.97
C SER A 499 -3.83 12.19 -14.37
N LEU A 500 -2.69 12.85 -14.63
CA LEU A 500 -2.49 13.57 -15.90
C LEU A 500 -2.08 12.64 -17.05
N ILE A 501 -1.35 11.55 -16.78
CA ILE A 501 -1.03 10.53 -17.81
C ILE A 501 -2.28 9.73 -18.16
N SER A 502 -3.09 9.33 -17.19
CA SER A 502 -4.38 8.68 -17.44
C SER A 502 -5.33 9.57 -18.23
N TYR A 503 -5.42 10.85 -17.86
CA TYR A 503 -6.21 11.84 -18.60
C TYR A 503 -5.72 12.00 -20.04
N GLU A 504 -4.41 12.09 -20.27
CA GLU A 504 -3.83 12.23 -21.62
C GLU A 504 -4.09 11.00 -22.47
N SER A 505 -3.96 9.82 -21.87
CA SER A 505 -4.30 8.55 -22.54
C SER A 505 -5.76 8.51 -22.96
N GLU A 506 -6.67 8.82 -22.02
CA GLU A 506 -8.11 8.91 -22.27
C GLU A 506 -8.44 9.95 -23.33
N ARG A 507 -7.88 11.15 -23.22
CA ARG A 507 -8.06 12.24 -24.20
C ARG A 507 -7.67 11.82 -25.62
N ARG A 508 -6.57 11.09 -25.77
CA ARG A 508 -6.09 10.60 -27.08
C ARG A 508 -6.99 9.51 -27.64
N LEU A 509 -7.40 8.54 -26.82
CA LEU A 509 -8.36 7.50 -27.20
C LEU A 509 -9.68 8.12 -27.65
N TYR A 510 -10.18 9.07 -26.90
CA TYR A 510 -11.45 9.73 -27.16
C TYR A 510 -11.43 10.53 -28.47
N LYS A 511 -10.42 11.37 -28.65
CA LYS A 511 -10.28 12.18 -29.87
C LYS A 511 -10.08 11.34 -31.13
N ARG A 512 -9.56 10.12 -30.95
CA ARG A 512 -9.40 9.16 -32.04
C ARG A 512 -10.69 8.45 -32.38
N ALA A 513 -11.43 8.01 -31.38
CA ALA A 513 -12.67 7.26 -31.54
C ALA A 513 -13.87 8.17 -31.88
N TYR A 514 -13.90 9.36 -31.32
CA TYR A 514 -15.02 10.29 -31.41
C TYR A 514 -14.48 11.69 -31.71
N HIS A 515 -14.82 12.26 -32.84
CA HIS A 515 -14.33 13.56 -33.29
C HIS A 515 -14.73 14.74 -32.38
N CYS A 516 -15.75 14.60 -31.55
CA CYS A 516 -16.18 15.54 -30.53
C CYS A 516 -16.26 14.84 -29.19
N ALA A 517 -15.23 15.04 -28.35
CA ALA A 517 -15.22 14.48 -27.01
C ALA A 517 -15.46 15.58 -25.99
N VAL A 518 -16.55 15.46 -25.24
CA VAL A 518 -16.79 16.20 -24.00
C VAL A 518 -16.87 15.16 -22.89
N TYR A 519 -16.20 15.39 -21.79
CA TYR A 519 -16.27 14.51 -20.62
C TYR A 519 -17.68 14.57 -20.04
N SER A 520 -18.51 13.64 -20.46
CA SER A 520 -19.93 13.53 -20.07
C SER A 520 -20.20 12.18 -19.44
N ASP A 521 -21.40 12.00 -18.88
CA ASP A 521 -21.81 10.69 -18.36
C ASP A 521 -21.91 9.62 -19.45
N ASP A 522 -22.15 10.03 -20.70
CA ASP A 522 -22.15 9.12 -21.85
C ASP A 522 -20.73 8.56 -22.14
N VAL A 523 -19.71 9.39 -21.94
CA VAL A 523 -18.30 8.99 -22.01
C VAL A 523 -17.95 8.01 -20.89
N LYS A 524 -18.39 8.29 -19.68
CA LYS A 524 -18.22 7.37 -18.54
C LYS A 524 -18.90 6.02 -18.82
N ARG A 525 -20.04 6.01 -19.52
CA ARG A 525 -20.71 4.77 -19.91
C ARG A 525 -19.97 3.97 -20.97
N LEU A 526 -19.22 4.62 -21.85
CA LEU A 526 -18.40 3.92 -22.86
C LEU A 526 -17.15 3.29 -22.25
N LEU A 527 -16.60 3.90 -21.21
CA LEU A 527 -15.44 3.37 -20.44
C LEU A 527 -15.86 2.50 -19.25
N ARG A 528 -17.06 2.75 -18.71
CA ARG A 528 -17.71 1.92 -17.70
C ARG A 528 -19.00 1.43 -18.32
N ASP A 529 -19.02 0.19 -18.68
CA ASP A 529 -20.23 -0.47 -19.09
C ASP A 529 -21.13 -0.69 -17.85
N ASP A 530 -21.86 0.37 -17.45
CA ASP A 530 -22.87 0.29 -16.37
C ASP A 530 -24.06 -0.60 -16.79
N ASN A 531 -24.27 -0.77 -18.07
CA ASN A 531 -25.01 -1.91 -18.60
C ASN A 531 -23.99 -3.02 -18.77
N LYS A 532 -23.88 -3.92 -17.82
CA LYS A 532 -23.17 -5.20 -18.00
C LYS A 532 -23.58 -5.73 -19.36
N THR A 533 -22.86 -5.30 -20.38
CA THR A 533 -23.13 -5.76 -21.72
C THR A 533 -22.89 -7.24 -21.69
N LYS A 534 -23.75 -7.91 -22.36
CA LYS A 534 -23.68 -9.35 -22.53
C LYS A 534 -22.30 -9.82 -23.00
N GLY A 535 -21.48 -8.92 -23.61
CA GLY A 535 -20.10 -9.18 -24.01
C GLY A 535 -19.11 -9.32 -22.85
N GLU A 536 -19.21 -8.48 -21.82
CA GLU A 536 -18.34 -8.58 -20.63
C GLU A 536 -18.62 -9.87 -19.84
N SER A 537 -19.88 -10.29 -19.80
CA SER A 537 -20.25 -11.58 -19.21
C SER A 537 -19.65 -12.77 -19.98
N ILE A 538 -19.53 -12.67 -21.30
CA ILE A 538 -18.91 -13.72 -22.12
C ILE A 538 -17.40 -13.79 -21.85
N LEU A 539 -16.70 -12.66 -21.81
CA LEU A 539 -15.25 -12.60 -21.53
C LEU A 539 -14.91 -13.08 -20.11
N ASN A 540 -15.84 -12.91 -19.16
CA ASN A 540 -15.67 -13.39 -17.79
C ASN A 540 -16.17 -14.83 -17.57
N THR A 541 -16.74 -15.47 -18.59
CA THR A 541 -17.17 -16.86 -18.49
C THR A 541 -15.99 -17.77 -18.84
N VAL A 542 -15.54 -18.55 -17.88
CA VAL A 542 -14.49 -19.55 -18.09
C VAL A 542 -15.10 -20.73 -18.82
N SER A 543 -14.53 -21.08 -20.00
CA SER A 543 -14.88 -22.29 -20.73
C SER A 543 -13.70 -23.27 -20.70
N THR A 544 -13.94 -24.44 -20.15
CA THR A 544 -12.92 -25.51 -20.06
C THR A 544 -12.57 -26.06 -21.43
N TYR A 545 -13.55 -26.18 -22.32
CA TYR A 545 -13.32 -26.59 -23.69
C TYR A 545 -12.47 -25.59 -24.46
N LEU A 546 -12.85 -24.32 -24.47
CA LEU A 546 -12.13 -23.26 -25.18
C LEU A 546 -10.71 -23.05 -24.64
N SER A 547 -10.53 -23.07 -23.33
CA SER A 547 -9.20 -22.95 -22.72
C SER A 547 -8.28 -24.12 -23.05
N GLY A 548 -8.83 -25.31 -23.29
CA GLY A 548 -8.08 -26.49 -23.74
C GLY A 548 -7.63 -26.46 -25.21
N LEU A 549 -8.20 -25.57 -26.02
CA LEU A 549 -7.84 -25.47 -27.46
C LEU A 549 -6.56 -24.67 -27.69
N TYR A 550 -6.19 -23.80 -26.77
CA TYR A 550 -5.02 -22.94 -26.85
C TYR A 550 -3.93 -23.40 -25.90
N ASP A 551 -2.80 -23.83 -26.45
CA ASP A 551 -1.58 -24.15 -25.68
C ASP A 551 -0.44 -23.24 -26.13
N PRO A 552 -0.01 -22.31 -25.26
CA PRO A 552 1.08 -21.38 -25.57
C PRO A 552 2.40 -22.06 -25.93
N LYS A 553 2.65 -23.28 -25.42
CA LYS A 553 3.90 -24.01 -25.71
C LYS A 553 3.92 -24.56 -27.12
N SER A 554 2.81 -25.11 -27.59
CA SER A 554 2.69 -25.68 -28.92
C SER A 554 2.56 -24.63 -30.02
N THR A 555 2.13 -23.42 -29.66
CA THR A 555 1.93 -22.28 -30.57
C THR A 555 3.07 -21.26 -30.56
N TYR A 556 4.14 -21.56 -29.84
CA TYR A 556 5.30 -20.66 -29.75
C TYR A 556 5.92 -20.40 -31.13
N GLY A 557 6.08 -19.13 -31.50
CA GLY A 557 6.61 -18.70 -32.79
C GLY A 557 5.58 -18.63 -33.94
N MET A 558 4.34 -19.07 -33.72
CA MET A 558 3.25 -18.90 -34.71
C MET A 558 2.72 -17.47 -34.68
N SER A 559 2.19 -17.00 -35.77
CA SER A 559 1.45 -15.73 -35.83
C SER A 559 0.06 -15.90 -35.21
N LEU A 560 -0.50 -14.78 -34.70
CA LEU A 560 -1.86 -14.78 -34.18
C LEU A 560 -2.89 -15.29 -35.21
N ALA A 561 -2.69 -14.96 -36.47
CA ALA A 561 -3.57 -15.44 -37.56
C ALA A 561 -3.52 -16.97 -37.76
N GLU A 562 -2.34 -17.57 -37.63
CA GLU A 562 -2.16 -19.03 -37.71
C GLU A 562 -2.78 -19.73 -36.52
N ILE A 563 -2.58 -19.18 -35.30
CA ILE A 563 -3.19 -19.71 -34.08
C ILE A 563 -4.71 -19.64 -34.18
N ARG A 564 -5.25 -18.47 -34.54
CA ARG A 564 -6.70 -18.26 -34.72
C ARG A 564 -7.28 -19.24 -35.72
N LYS A 565 -6.61 -19.43 -36.85
CA LYS A 565 -7.03 -20.40 -37.90
C LYS A 565 -7.06 -21.83 -37.36
N SER A 566 -6.02 -22.25 -36.66
CA SER A 566 -5.94 -23.60 -36.09
C SER A 566 -7.03 -23.87 -35.05
N ILE A 567 -7.29 -22.90 -34.18
CA ILE A 567 -8.35 -23.00 -33.15
C ILE A 567 -9.73 -23.00 -33.83
N LYS A 568 -9.94 -22.11 -34.81
CA LYS A 568 -11.18 -22.06 -35.58
C LYS A 568 -11.50 -23.39 -36.28
N GLU A 569 -10.53 -24.02 -36.93
CA GLU A 569 -10.69 -25.33 -37.59
C GLU A 569 -11.14 -26.42 -36.60
N LYS A 570 -10.54 -26.46 -35.41
CA LYS A 570 -10.94 -27.38 -34.32
C LYS A 570 -12.38 -27.16 -33.88
N ILE A 571 -12.77 -25.90 -33.71
CA ILE A 571 -14.13 -25.50 -33.30
C ILE A 571 -15.13 -25.84 -34.42
N GLU A 572 -14.82 -25.56 -35.69
CA GLU A 572 -15.67 -25.91 -36.85
C GLU A 572 -15.95 -27.41 -36.93
N ILE A 573 -14.93 -28.24 -36.70
CA ILE A 573 -15.08 -29.70 -36.66
C ILE A 573 -16.08 -30.09 -35.56
N ARG A 574 -15.94 -29.55 -34.35
CA ARG A 574 -16.83 -29.86 -33.23
C ARG A 574 -18.26 -29.37 -33.48
N LEU A 575 -18.42 -28.14 -33.97
CA LEU A 575 -19.73 -27.57 -34.28
C LEU A 575 -20.45 -28.28 -35.45
N SER A 576 -19.69 -28.86 -36.38
CA SER A 576 -20.29 -29.61 -37.51
C SER A 576 -20.96 -30.89 -37.06
N GLY A 577 -20.50 -31.48 -35.95
CA GLY A 577 -21.09 -32.68 -35.34
C GLY A 577 -22.28 -32.41 -34.41
N MET A 578 -22.61 -31.13 -34.12
CA MET A 578 -23.69 -30.79 -33.19
C MET A 578 -25.03 -30.58 -33.91
N GLU A 579 -26.10 -31.12 -33.33
CA GLU A 579 -27.48 -30.84 -33.75
C GLU A 579 -27.95 -29.49 -33.18
N ALA A 580 -28.23 -28.51 -34.05
CA ALA A 580 -28.68 -27.17 -33.63
C ALA A 580 -29.44 -26.46 -34.76
N GLU A 581 -30.25 -25.47 -34.35
CA GLU A 581 -30.85 -24.52 -35.28
C GLU A 581 -29.77 -23.60 -35.87
N ARG A 582 -29.64 -23.56 -37.20
CA ARG A 582 -28.71 -22.65 -37.88
C ARG A 582 -29.32 -21.28 -38.06
N THR A 583 -28.64 -20.23 -37.61
CA THR A 583 -29.10 -18.85 -37.66
C THR A 583 -28.01 -17.87 -38.07
N ASN A 584 -28.40 -16.76 -38.68
CA ASN A 584 -27.48 -15.68 -39.06
C ASN A 584 -27.46 -14.52 -38.03
N ARG A 585 -28.24 -14.64 -36.93
CA ARG A 585 -28.30 -13.60 -35.88
C ARG A 585 -27.74 -14.14 -34.58
N ILE A 586 -26.78 -13.42 -34.06
CA ILE A 586 -26.11 -13.72 -32.78
C ILE A 586 -26.73 -12.92 -31.64
N SER A 587 -27.03 -13.58 -30.52
CA SER A 587 -27.14 -12.92 -29.22
C SER A 587 -26.05 -13.41 -28.28
N SER A 588 -25.65 -12.57 -27.32
CA SER A 588 -24.65 -12.95 -26.32
C SER A 588 -25.11 -14.15 -25.47
N VAL A 589 -26.41 -14.32 -25.30
CA VAL A 589 -26.97 -15.47 -24.59
C VAL A 589 -26.80 -16.76 -25.41
N ASP A 590 -26.98 -16.68 -26.72
CA ASP A 590 -26.77 -17.85 -27.60
C ASP A 590 -25.29 -18.29 -27.58
N ILE A 591 -24.34 -17.35 -27.54
CA ILE A 591 -22.90 -17.65 -27.38
C ILE A 591 -22.63 -18.36 -26.04
N MET A 592 -23.18 -17.86 -24.95
CA MET A 592 -22.98 -18.46 -23.63
C MET A 592 -23.57 -19.89 -23.56
N LEU A 593 -24.75 -20.07 -24.11
CA LEU A 593 -25.38 -21.39 -24.18
C LEU A 593 -24.58 -22.36 -25.06
N LEU A 594 -23.98 -21.87 -26.16
CA LEU A 594 -23.11 -22.65 -26.99
C LEU A 594 -21.81 -23.01 -26.29
N MET A 595 -21.19 -22.08 -25.55
CA MET A 595 -20.02 -22.37 -24.72
C MET A 595 -20.32 -23.42 -23.65
N GLN A 596 -21.47 -23.32 -23.00
CA GLN A 596 -21.90 -24.29 -22.00
C GLN A 596 -22.12 -25.67 -22.65
N ALA A 597 -22.76 -25.75 -23.83
CA ALA A 597 -22.94 -27.01 -24.56
C ALA A 597 -21.60 -27.66 -24.95
N LEU A 598 -20.59 -26.85 -25.28
CA LEU A 598 -19.23 -27.31 -25.56
C LEU A 598 -18.52 -27.83 -24.30
N ASP A 599 -18.69 -27.15 -23.18
CA ASP A 599 -18.10 -27.52 -21.89
C ASP A 599 -18.75 -28.81 -21.34
N ASP A 600 -20.05 -28.96 -21.51
CA ASP A 600 -20.82 -30.14 -21.08
C ASP A 600 -20.64 -31.33 -22.06
N ASP A 601 -19.86 -31.16 -23.14
CA ASP A 601 -19.61 -32.15 -24.22
C ASP A 601 -20.89 -32.74 -24.82
N THR A 602 -21.92 -31.90 -24.95
CA THR A 602 -23.21 -32.32 -25.51
C THR A 602 -23.17 -32.28 -27.04
N ASP A 603 -23.91 -33.21 -27.69
CA ASP A 603 -24.08 -33.23 -29.16
C ASP A 603 -25.23 -32.34 -29.64
N THR A 604 -25.88 -31.63 -28.73
CA THR A 604 -27.00 -30.75 -29.05
C THR A 604 -26.74 -29.34 -28.51
N ALA A 605 -26.96 -28.35 -29.36
CA ALA A 605 -26.97 -26.94 -28.97
C ALA A 605 -28.28 -26.28 -29.42
N GLY A 606 -28.70 -25.23 -28.69
CA GLY A 606 -29.93 -24.53 -29.08
C GLY A 606 -29.81 -23.87 -30.46
N LYS A 607 -28.76 -23.06 -30.64
CA LYS A 607 -28.51 -22.34 -31.91
C LYS A 607 -27.02 -22.26 -32.23
N ILE A 608 -26.70 -22.48 -33.49
CA ILE A 608 -25.37 -22.23 -34.04
C ILE A 608 -25.50 -21.23 -35.18
N TYR A 609 -24.71 -20.21 -35.20
CA TYR A 609 -24.69 -19.15 -36.20
C TYR A 609 -23.47 -19.26 -37.12
N SER A 610 -23.54 -18.62 -38.29
CA SER A 610 -22.52 -18.75 -39.35
C SER A 610 -21.10 -18.43 -38.91
N ASP A 611 -20.95 -17.44 -38.04
CA ASP A 611 -19.64 -16.94 -37.61
C ASP A 611 -19.27 -17.42 -36.17
N ALA A 612 -19.97 -18.47 -35.66
CA ALA A 612 -19.75 -18.97 -34.31
C ALA A 612 -18.30 -19.39 -34.06
N ALA A 613 -17.69 -20.07 -35.01
CA ALA A 613 -16.30 -20.53 -34.89
C ALA A 613 -15.30 -19.37 -34.84
N ASP A 614 -15.55 -18.27 -35.54
CA ASP A 614 -14.72 -17.08 -35.49
C ASP A 614 -14.76 -16.41 -34.12
N VAL A 615 -15.96 -16.21 -33.56
CA VAL A 615 -16.16 -15.59 -32.26
C VAL A 615 -15.59 -16.46 -31.12
N LEU A 616 -15.86 -17.76 -31.17
CA LEU A 616 -15.33 -18.70 -30.17
C LEU A 616 -13.80 -18.83 -30.24
N ALA A 617 -13.20 -18.74 -31.44
CA ALA A 617 -11.75 -18.73 -31.59
C ALA A 617 -11.13 -17.45 -30.97
N ASP A 618 -11.78 -16.31 -31.15
CA ASP A 618 -11.33 -15.06 -30.54
C ASP A 618 -11.45 -15.12 -29.01
N ILE A 619 -12.52 -15.73 -28.47
CA ILE A 619 -12.68 -15.95 -27.02
C ILE A 619 -11.63 -16.94 -26.48
N ALA A 620 -11.31 -18.00 -27.21
CA ALA A 620 -10.32 -18.99 -26.79
C ALA A 620 -8.89 -18.43 -26.71
N ILE A 621 -8.60 -17.37 -27.44
CA ILE A 621 -7.28 -16.70 -27.46
C ILE A 621 -7.22 -15.59 -26.39
N ALA A 622 -8.35 -14.95 -26.10
CA ALA A 622 -8.44 -13.88 -25.12
C ALA A 622 -8.31 -14.38 -23.68
#